data_adcc149c0de062bc1fc2f31d5117529b
#
_entry.id   adcc149c0de062bc1fc2f31d5117529b
#
_cell.length_a   1.000
_cell.length_b   1.000
_cell.length_c   1.000
_cell.angle_alpha   90.00
_cell.angle_beta   90.00
_cell.angle_gamma   90.00
#
_symmetry.space_group_name_H-M   'P 1'
#
loop_
_entity.id
_entity.type
_entity.pdbx_description
1 polymer ?
#
loop_
_entity_poly.entity_id
_entity_poly.type
_entity_poly.pdbx_seq_one_letter_code
_entity_poly.pdbx_strand_id
1 'polypeptide(L)'
;MLARIKTFLYDLFSGEQRRLRRLWASALDEEVKLNRDLSNLKDHAQASLQHWLSNPAAIRKVLEELREHKPILVVRNFAVVTKYSDVIEILSHDEDFTVKQIYAAKMERTSGSFFLGMDRGEQYEGERAKLQMAIHPKEDVPRIRKFVGENADMLIDEAKRNGRIDVVNGLFRLIATRLVEHYFGVPGPDELTMMKWHRTIFRDIFLNLNNDPEVMKKAAASAEEMNKYMDELIARRKAELAAGDDGRDDVLTRLLKMQSDPETGFDDAGIRRNVGGTILGAIETTSKAATQAFDQLLNRPELLRVAQEAALADDDQLVFSCVFEALRFNPHNPIIIRHCDRSYTLAKGTEREKEIPQGSTVFAATLAAMFDPEEFPSPNDFRTDRPAGKYIHFGYGLHTCFGEYLNVAQVPGVIKRLLRQQGIRRASGEEGQMRFDGPFPDRLIVAFDV
;
A
#
# COMPACT_ATOMS: atom_id res chain seq x y z
N MET A 1 -5.48 -21.48 -2.87
CA MET A 1 -4.50 -20.62 -3.52
C MET A 1 -3.10 -20.82 -2.94
N LEU A 2 -2.86 -20.83 -1.61
CA LEU A 2 -1.54 -21.13 -1.01
C LEU A 2 -1.00 -22.52 -1.40
N ALA A 3 -1.83 -23.56 -1.44
CA ALA A 3 -1.40 -24.86 -1.95
C ALA A 3 -0.94 -24.76 -3.42
N ARG A 4 -1.61 -23.96 -4.23
CA ARG A 4 -1.23 -23.68 -5.62
C ARG A 4 0.02 -22.82 -5.72
N ILE A 5 0.18 -21.82 -4.85
CA ILE A 5 1.41 -21.01 -4.73
C ILE A 5 2.58 -21.87 -4.24
N LYS A 6 2.36 -22.77 -3.26
CA LYS A 6 3.36 -23.77 -2.83
C LYS A 6 3.77 -24.70 -3.97
N THR A 7 2.80 -25.24 -4.71
CA THR A 7 3.07 -26.07 -5.87
C THR A 7 3.79 -25.27 -6.96
N PHE A 8 3.38 -24.01 -7.17
CA PHE A 8 4.05 -23.08 -8.07
C PHE A 8 5.52 -22.82 -7.66
N LEU A 9 5.76 -22.52 -6.39
CA LEU A 9 7.12 -22.32 -5.87
C LEU A 9 7.94 -23.62 -5.91
N TYR A 10 7.31 -24.77 -5.60
CA TYR A 10 7.95 -26.08 -5.72
C TYR A 10 8.29 -26.41 -7.18
N ASP A 11 7.37 -26.18 -8.12
CA ASP A 11 7.59 -26.40 -9.55
C ASP A 11 8.62 -25.41 -10.13
N LEU A 12 8.61 -24.15 -9.64
CA LEU A 12 9.59 -23.12 -9.93
C LEU A 12 11.02 -23.59 -9.62
N PHE A 13 11.18 -24.34 -8.53
CA PHE A 13 12.46 -24.84 -8.04
C PHE A 13 12.75 -26.30 -8.38
N SER A 14 11.81 -27.02 -9.00
CA SER A 14 11.98 -28.43 -9.38
C SER A 14 12.71 -28.66 -10.71
N GLY A 15 12.84 -27.63 -11.56
CA GLY A 15 13.54 -27.67 -12.85
C GLY A 15 15.03 -27.31 -12.75
N GLU A 16 15.71 -27.17 -13.90
CA GLU A 16 17.16 -26.95 -14.09
C GLU A 16 17.84 -25.81 -13.28
N GLN A 17 17.12 -25.11 -12.40
CA GLN A 17 17.60 -23.92 -11.69
C GLN A 17 18.15 -24.24 -10.30
N ARG A 18 19.26 -24.97 -10.23
CA ARG A 18 19.97 -25.26 -8.97
C ARG A 18 20.40 -24.02 -8.18
N ARG A 19 20.54 -22.84 -8.83
CA ARG A 19 20.93 -21.58 -8.19
C ARG A 19 19.77 -20.94 -7.39
N LEU A 20 18.58 -20.86 -7.99
CA LEU A 20 17.36 -20.38 -7.31
C LEU A 20 16.98 -21.31 -6.14
N ARG A 21 17.15 -22.61 -6.33
CA ARG A 21 16.96 -23.61 -5.26
C ARG A 21 17.90 -23.40 -4.08
N ARG A 22 19.17 -23.04 -4.33
CA ARG A 22 20.15 -22.75 -3.25
C ARG A 22 19.85 -21.45 -2.53
N LEU A 23 19.45 -20.38 -3.24
CA LEU A 23 19.03 -19.11 -2.65
C LEU A 23 17.79 -19.26 -1.79
N TRP A 24 16.83 -20.04 -2.25
CA TRP A 24 15.63 -20.40 -1.49
C TRP A 24 15.96 -21.25 -0.27
N ALA A 25 16.77 -22.28 -0.43
CA ALA A 25 17.24 -23.12 0.66
C ALA A 25 18.06 -22.33 1.68
N SER A 26 18.92 -21.39 1.23
CA SER A 26 19.71 -20.53 2.12
C SER A 26 18.82 -19.56 2.91
N ALA A 27 17.78 -18.99 2.28
CA ALA A 27 16.82 -18.14 2.99
C ALA A 27 15.98 -18.93 4.02
N LEU A 28 15.67 -20.20 3.72
CA LEU A 28 15.01 -21.10 4.66
C LEU A 28 15.95 -21.66 5.74
N ASP A 29 17.22 -21.92 5.41
CA ASP A 29 18.21 -22.48 6.36
C ASP A 29 18.61 -21.48 7.45
N GLU A 30 18.63 -20.19 7.17
CA GLU A 30 18.83 -19.17 8.22
C GLU A 30 17.69 -19.18 9.24
N GLU A 31 16.46 -19.46 8.79
CA GLU A 31 15.29 -19.54 9.65
C GLU A 31 15.19 -20.87 10.42
N VAL A 32 15.54 -21.99 9.79
CA VAL A 32 15.58 -23.32 10.40
C VAL A 32 16.66 -23.45 11.50
N LYS A 33 17.74 -22.69 11.38
CA LYS A 33 18.77 -22.61 12.44
C LYS A 33 18.28 -21.91 13.71
N LEU A 34 17.32 -20.98 13.57
CA LEU A 34 16.72 -20.27 14.72
C LEU A 34 15.63 -21.07 15.46
N ASN A 35 14.99 -22.06 14.82
CA ASN A 35 13.81 -22.73 15.35
C ASN A 35 13.91 -24.28 15.25
N ARG A 36 14.70 -24.93 16.13
CA ARG A 36 14.88 -26.39 16.15
C ARG A 36 13.74 -27.24 16.72
N ASP A 37 12.62 -26.63 17.14
CA ASP A 37 11.56 -27.33 17.89
C ASP A 37 10.17 -27.21 17.25
N LEU A 38 9.99 -27.64 16.01
CA LEU A 38 8.67 -27.51 15.41
C LEU A 38 8.13 -28.82 14.81
N SER A 39 7.08 -29.33 15.42
CA SER A 39 6.42 -30.63 15.10
C SER A 39 5.42 -30.61 13.93
N ASN A 40 5.17 -29.47 13.24
CA ASN A 40 4.18 -29.38 12.16
C ASN A 40 4.69 -28.68 10.90
N LEU A 41 5.19 -29.46 9.94
CA LEU A 41 5.71 -29.02 8.63
C LEU A 41 4.75 -28.15 7.80
N LYS A 42 3.44 -28.24 8.02
CA LYS A 42 2.43 -27.53 7.24
C LYS A 42 2.28 -26.06 7.71
N ASP A 43 2.29 -25.86 9.00
CA ASP A 43 2.19 -24.53 9.62
C ASP A 43 3.50 -23.76 9.46
N HIS A 44 4.64 -24.48 9.44
CA HIS A 44 5.97 -23.96 9.17
C HIS A 44 6.10 -23.35 7.77
N ALA A 45 5.71 -24.10 6.75
CA ALA A 45 5.83 -23.62 5.38
C ALA A 45 4.91 -22.40 5.12
N GLN A 46 3.87 -22.22 5.92
CA GLN A 46 2.96 -21.07 5.83
C GLN A 46 3.53 -19.85 6.58
N ALA A 47 4.10 -20.07 7.76
CA ALA A 47 4.81 -19.04 8.53
C ALA A 47 6.06 -18.56 7.77
N SER A 48 6.84 -19.48 7.21
CA SER A 48 8.01 -19.17 6.40
C SER A 48 7.69 -18.36 5.13
N LEU A 49 6.57 -18.66 4.46
CA LEU A 49 6.14 -17.86 3.31
C LEU A 49 5.70 -16.45 3.73
N GLN A 50 4.97 -16.33 4.83
CA GLN A 50 4.56 -15.02 5.36
C GLN A 50 5.77 -14.20 5.83
N HIS A 51 6.73 -14.83 6.50
CA HIS A 51 7.97 -14.20 6.91
C HIS A 51 8.81 -13.78 5.70
N TRP A 52 8.93 -14.65 4.70
CA TRP A 52 9.63 -14.32 3.45
C TRP A 52 8.97 -13.14 2.72
N LEU A 53 7.64 -13.12 2.63
CA LEU A 53 6.89 -11.98 2.07
C LEU A 53 7.02 -10.71 2.92
N SER A 54 7.42 -10.83 4.17
CA SER A 54 7.70 -9.71 5.08
C SER A 54 9.16 -9.28 5.07
N ASN A 55 10.06 -10.04 4.39
CA ASN A 55 11.49 -9.72 4.27
C ASN A 55 11.80 -9.14 2.87
N PRO A 56 11.83 -7.81 2.71
CA PRO A 56 12.03 -7.16 1.41
C PRO A 56 13.37 -7.51 0.75
N ALA A 57 14.41 -7.74 1.55
CA ALA A 57 15.74 -8.08 1.02
C ALA A 57 15.77 -9.49 0.40
N ALA A 58 15.07 -10.45 1.01
CA ALA A 58 14.96 -11.80 0.49
C ALA A 58 14.11 -11.84 -0.80
N ILE A 59 12.96 -11.14 -0.80
CA ILE A 59 12.13 -11.00 -2.00
C ILE A 59 12.93 -10.36 -3.12
N ARG A 60 13.65 -9.27 -2.84
CA ARG A 60 14.43 -8.55 -3.84
C ARG A 60 15.43 -9.46 -4.53
N LYS A 61 16.22 -10.27 -3.78
CA LYS A 61 17.19 -11.20 -4.37
C LYS A 61 16.55 -12.20 -5.35
N VAL A 62 15.43 -12.80 -4.98
CA VAL A 62 14.72 -13.74 -5.85
C VAL A 62 14.17 -13.05 -7.09
N LEU A 63 13.58 -11.87 -6.94
CA LEU A 63 13.06 -11.11 -8.07
C LEU A 63 14.17 -10.58 -8.99
N GLU A 64 15.36 -10.25 -8.45
CA GLU A 64 16.55 -9.87 -9.21
C GLU A 64 17.05 -11.04 -10.07
N GLU A 65 17.22 -12.22 -9.51
CA GLU A 65 17.58 -13.43 -10.26
C GLU A 65 16.54 -13.78 -11.35
N LEU A 66 15.25 -13.59 -11.06
CA LEU A 66 14.20 -13.77 -12.08
C LEU A 66 14.34 -12.73 -13.19
N ARG A 67 14.55 -11.45 -12.86
CA ARG A 67 14.69 -10.37 -13.84
C ARG A 67 15.89 -10.61 -14.77
N GLU A 68 17.01 -11.11 -14.25
CA GLU A 68 18.21 -11.37 -15.03
C GLU A 68 18.11 -12.60 -15.94
N HIS A 69 17.47 -13.66 -15.46
CA HIS A 69 17.53 -14.95 -16.15
C HIS A 69 16.20 -15.41 -16.75
N LYS A 70 15.08 -14.94 -16.21
CA LYS A 70 13.74 -15.34 -16.63
C LYS A 70 12.69 -14.27 -16.32
N PRO A 71 12.82 -13.09 -16.95
CA PRO A 71 12.04 -11.91 -16.59
C PRO A 71 10.52 -12.09 -16.71
N ILE A 72 10.07 -12.98 -17.58
CA ILE A 72 8.68 -13.42 -17.69
C ILE A 72 8.64 -14.91 -17.41
N LEU A 73 8.19 -15.29 -16.22
CA LEU A 73 8.06 -16.65 -15.80
C LEU A 73 6.59 -17.06 -15.79
N VAL A 74 6.24 -18.02 -16.62
CA VAL A 74 4.89 -18.60 -16.67
C VAL A 74 4.96 -20.06 -16.22
N VAL A 75 4.18 -20.40 -15.17
CA VAL A 75 4.07 -21.76 -14.65
C VAL A 75 2.60 -22.06 -14.39
N ARG A 76 2.03 -23.02 -15.16
CA ARG A 76 0.60 -23.33 -15.10
C ARG A 76 -0.26 -22.09 -15.33
N ASN A 77 -1.06 -21.71 -14.33
CA ASN A 77 -1.94 -20.54 -14.34
C ASN A 77 -1.41 -19.37 -13.50
N PHE A 78 -0.08 -19.26 -13.36
CA PHE A 78 0.60 -18.15 -12.71
C PHE A 78 1.67 -17.56 -13.62
N ALA A 79 1.80 -16.24 -13.62
CA ALA A 79 2.90 -15.55 -14.26
C ALA A 79 3.54 -14.58 -13.26
N VAL A 80 4.88 -14.48 -13.30
CA VAL A 80 5.64 -13.45 -12.59
C VAL A 80 6.40 -12.64 -13.62
N VAL A 81 6.27 -11.32 -13.57
CA VAL A 81 6.86 -10.39 -14.52
C VAL A 81 7.69 -9.36 -13.78
N THR A 82 8.94 -9.15 -14.18
CA THR A 82 9.95 -8.47 -13.37
C THR A 82 10.66 -7.30 -14.07
N LYS A 83 10.70 -7.23 -15.40
CA LYS A 83 11.24 -6.10 -16.16
C LYS A 83 10.29 -4.91 -16.10
N TYR A 84 10.84 -3.70 -16.05
CA TYR A 84 10.04 -2.48 -15.96
C TYR A 84 9.07 -2.31 -17.14
N SER A 85 9.57 -2.43 -18.37
CA SER A 85 8.75 -2.32 -19.58
C SER A 85 7.60 -3.32 -19.60
N ASP A 86 7.88 -4.57 -19.21
CA ASP A 86 6.92 -5.66 -19.24
C ASP A 86 5.86 -5.51 -18.12
N VAL A 87 6.25 -4.96 -16.96
CA VAL A 87 5.33 -4.60 -15.87
C VAL A 87 4.42 -3.44 -16.28
N ILE A 88 4.97 -2.41 -16.91
CA ILE A 88 4.18 -1.28 -17.44
C ILE A 88 3.20 -1.77 -18.51
N GLU A 89 3.61 -2.67 -19.41
CA GLU A 89 2.74 -3.26 -20.42
C GLU A 89 1.54 -3.96 -19.78
N ILE A 90 1.74 -4.81 -18.76
CA ILE A 90 0.63 -5.46 -18.01
C ILE A 90 -0.29 -4.42 -17.38
N LEU A 91 0.27 -3.42 -16.72
CA LEU A 91 -0.53 -2.42 -15.98
C LEU A 91 -1.27 -1.45 -16.91
N SER A 92 -0.86 -1.36 -18.18
CA SER A 92 -1.48 -0.52 -19.22
C SER A 92 -2.60 -1.23 -19.99
N HIS A 93 -2.55 -2.56 -20.06
CA HIS A 93 -3.53 -3.36 -20.82
C HIS A 93 -4.64 -3.88 -19.88
N ASP A 94 -5.43 -2.96 -19.36
CA ASP A 94 -6.47 -3.23 -18.37
C ASP A 94 -7.66 -4.06 -18.91
N GLU A 95 -7.84 -4.14 -20.23
CA GLU A 95 -8.83 -5.01 -20.86
C GLU A 95 -8.41 -6.49 -20.86
N ASP A 96 -7.10 -6.76 -20.87
CA ASP A 96 -6.54 -8.12 -20.85
C ASP A 96 -6.13 -8.53 -19.42
N PHE A 97 -5.65 -7.57 -18.61
CA PHE A 97 -5.17 -7.76 -17.25
C PHE A 97 -6.09 -7.09 -16.23
N THR A 98 -7.14 -7.80 -15.86
CA THR A 98 -8.28 -7.31 -15.08
C THR A 98 -8.08 -7.43 -13.56
N VAL A 99 -8.95 -6.77 -12.78
CA VAL A 99 -8.94 -6.78 -11.29
C VAL A 99 -10.18 -7.43 -10.69
N LYS A 100 -11.30 -7.44 -11.41
CA LYS A 100 -12.61 -7.92 -10.93
C LYS A 100 -12.54 -9.34 -10.37
N GLN A 101 -11.88 -10.26 -11.09
CA GLN A 101 -11.73 -11.65 -10.68
C GLN A 101 -10.98 -11.83 -9.34
N ILE A 102 -10.19 -10.83 -8.95
CA ILE A 102 -9.37 -10.87 -7.73
C ILE A 102 -10.10 -10.23 -6.56
N TYR A 103 -10.76 -9.09 -6.76
CA TYR A 103 -11.21 -8.23 -5.67
C TYR A 103 -12.73 -8.10 -5.54
N ALA A 104 -13.53 -8.20 -6.64
CA ALA A 104 -14.95 -7.86 -6.61
C ALA A 104 -15.75 -8.63 -5.55
N ALA A 105 -15.60 -9.97 -5.50
CA ALA A 105 -16.33 -10.79 -4.52
C ALA A 105 -15.96 -10.48 -3.07
N LYS A 106 -14.74 -9.98 -2.82
CA LYS A 106 -14.27 -9.60 -1.48
C LYS A 106 -14.83 -8.25 -1.08
N MET A 107 -14.85 -7.30 -2.01
CA MET A 107 -15.45 -5.99 -1.81
C MET A 107 -16.96 -6.09 -1.60
N GLU A 108 -17.65 -6.90 -2.42
CA GLU A 108 -19.10 -7.09 -2.30
C GLU A 108 -19.53 -7.58 -0.92
N ARG A 109 -18.79 -8.51 -0.32
CA ARG A 109 -19.10 -9.02 1.03
C ARG A 109 -18.67 -8.11 2.18
N THR A 110 -17.96 -7.01 1.91
CA THR A 110 -17.45 -6.07 2.93
C THR A 110 -18.00 -4.67 2.74
N SER A 111 -17.31 -3.81 2.02
CA SER A 111 -17.66 -2.40 1.80
C SER A 111 -18.72 -2.19 0.71
N GLY A 112 -19.09 -3.23 -0.02
CA GLY A 112 -19.84 -3.15 -1.27
C GLY A 112 -18.91 -2.94 -2.47
N SER A 113 -19.39 -3.25 -3.68
CA SER A 113 -18.64 -3.02 -4.91
C SER A 113 -18.38 -1.54 -5.14
N PHE A 114 -17.15 -1.15 -5.35
CA PHE A 114 -16.74 0.20 -5.71
C PHE A 114 -15.64 0.17 -6.78
N PHE A 115 -15.37 1.31 -7.42
CA PHE A 115 -14.57 1.37 -8.66
C PHE A 115 -13.18 0.71 -8.58
N LEU A 116 -12.50 0.66 -7.43
CA LEU A 116 -11.18 0.01 -7.32
C LEU A 116 -11.19 -1.50 -7.57
N GLY A 117 -12.34 -2.15 -7.42
CA GLY A 117 -12.53 -3.59 -7.70
C GLY A 117 -13.25 -3.87 -9.01
N MET A 118 -13.49 -2.86 -9.84
CA MET A 118 -14.16 -2.96 -11.13
C MET A 118 -13.15 -2.90 -12.27
N ASP A 119 -13.42 -3.60 -13.35
CA ASP A 119 -12.73 -3.44 -14.62
C ASP A 119 -13.29 -2.23 -15.37
N ARG A 120 -12.62 -1.81 -16.45
CA ARG A 120 -13.09 -0.74 -17.34
C ARG A 120 -14.53 -0.97 -17.77
N GLY A 121 -15.35 0.08 -17.72
CA GLY A 121 -16.74 0.06 -18.14
C GLY A 121 -17.50 1.27 -17.62
N GLU A 122 -18.75 1.44 -18.05
CA GLU A 122 -19.57 2.60 -17.74
C GLU A 122 -19.70 2.85 -16.22
N GLN A 123 -19.92 1.80 -15.43
CA GLN A 123 -20.02 1.93 -13.97
C GLN A 123 -18.70 2.39 -13.35
N TYR A 124 -17.56 1.79 -13.76
CA TYR A 124 -16.23 2.19 -13.27
C TYR A 124 -15.95 3.66 -13.57
N GLU A 125 -16.15 4.04 -14.84
CA GLU A 125 -15.86 5.40 -15.30
C GLU A 125 -16.79 6.43 -14.64
N GLY A 126 -18.07 6.12 -14.54
CA GLY A 126 -19.06 6.96 -13.88
C GLY A 126 -18.80 7.14 -12.39
N GLU A 127 -18.57 6.06 -11.64
CA GLU A 127 -18.31 6.15 -10.19
C GLU A 127 -16.99 6.87 -9.90
N ARG A 128 -15.95 6.56 -10.68
CA ARG A 128 -14.66 7.24 -10.53
C ARG A 128 -14.73 8.72 -10.84
N ALA A 129 -15.40 9.09 -11.94
CA ALA A 129 -15.58 10.49 -12.33
C ALA A 129 -16.32 11.29 -11.24
N LYS A 130 -17.41 10.77 -10.72
CA LYS A 130 -18.19 11.40 -9.64
C LYS A 130 -17.35 11.66 -8.39
N LEU A 131 -16.53 10.66 -7.99
CA LEU A 131 -15.63 10.84 -6.85
C LEU A 131 -14.51 11.84 -7.16
N GLN A 132 -13.98 11.86 -8.39
CA GLN A 132 -12.97 12.83 -8.82
C GLN A 132 -13.50 14.28 -8.80
N MET A 133 -14.79 14.50 -9.10
CA MET A 133 -15.40 15.83 -9.01
C MET A 133 -15.47 16.38 -7.58
N ALA A 134 -15.51 15.51 -6.57
CA ALA A 134 -15.47 15.91 -5.17
C ALA A 134 -14.06 16.16 -4.62
N ILE A 135 -13.01 15.94 -5.44
CA ILE A 135 -11.61 16.08 -5.05
C ILE A 135 -11.00 17.23 -5.83
N HIS A 136 -10.37 18.17 -5.12
CA HIS A 136 -9.77 19.36 -5.69
C HIS A 136 -8.27 19.42 -5.35
N PRO A 137 -7.39 18.63 -6.01
CA PRO A 137 -6.00 18.47 -5.58
C PRO A 137 -5.20 19.78 -5.45
N LYS A 138 -5.48 20.78 -6.28
CA LYS A 138 -4.78 22.06 -6.22
C LYS A 138 -5.06 22.82 -4.93
N GLU A 139 -6.32 22.79 -4.48
CA GLU A 139 -6.81 23.47 -3.28
C GLU A 139 -6.61 22.61 -2.03
N ASP A 140 -6.81 21.29 -2.18
CA ASP A 140 -6.79 20.34 -1.07
C ASP A 140 -5.36 20.03 -0.59
N VAL A 141 -4.38 19.84 -1.49
CA VAL A 141 -3.00 19.46 -1.13
C VAL A 141 -2.35 20.46 -0.16
N PRO A 142 -2.44 21.78 -0.33
CA PRO A 142 -1.92 22.74 0.66
C PRO A 142 -2.58 22.60 2.04
N ARG A 143 -3.90 22.37 2.08
CA ARG A 143 -4.66 22.16 3.33
C ARG A 143 -4.25 20.86 4.03
N ILE A 144 -4.08 19.78 3.26
CA ILE A 144 -3.60 18.49 3.75
C ILE A 144 -2.21 18.63 4.34
N ARG A 145 -1.28 19.29 3.65
CA ARG A 145 0.09 19.52 4.16
C ARG A 145 0.09 20.28 5.48
N LYS A 146 -0.73 21.33 5.60
CA LYS A 146 -0.88 22.09 6.83
C LYS A 146 -1.41 21.20 7.96
N PHE A 147 -2.54 20.53 7.73
CA PHE A 147 -3.17 19.64 8.71
C PHE A 147 -2.22 18.55 9.20
N VAL A 148 -1.55 17.85 8.28
CA VAL A 148 -0.60 16.78 8.58
C VAL A 148 0.59 17.32 9.37
N GLY A 149 1.11 18.49 9.01
CA GLY A 149 2.22 19.15 9.71
C GLY A 149 1.86 19.49 11.16
N GLU A 150 0.72 20.17 11.37
CA GLU A 150 0.23 20.57 12.70
C GLU A 150 -0.03 19.37 13.61
N ASN A 151 -0.65 18.29 13.07
CA ASN A 151 -0.88 17.07 13.84
C ASN A 151 0.43 16.32 14.16
N ALA A 152 1.39 16.30 13.22
CA ALA A 152 2.68 15.69 13.47
C ALA A 152 3.46 16.44 14.54
N ASP A 153 3.50 17.77 14.46
CA ASP A 153 4.16 18.63 15.47
C ASP A 153 3.55 18.39 16.85
N MET A 154 2.22 18.39 16.97
CA MET A 154 1.52 18.17 18.24
C MET A 154 1.88 16.80 18.86
N LEU A 155 1.83 15.71 18.08
CA LEU A 155 2.12 14.38 18.57
C LEU A 155 3.59 14.20 18.93
N ILE A 156 4.50 14.78 18.17
CA ILE A 156 5.94 14.77 18.46
C ILE A 156 6.25 15.58 19.71
N ASP A 157 5.64 16.77 19.88
CA ASP A 157 5.84 17.61 21.06
C ASP A 157 5.31 16.94 22.34
N GLU A 158 4.20 16.20 22.24
CA GLU A 158 3.74 15.36 23.36
C GLU A 158 4.76 14.26 23.70
N ALA A 159 5.30 13.60 22.67
CA ALA A 159 6.29 12.53 22.82
C ALA A 159 7.65 13.03 23.36
N LYS A 160 8.01 14.32 23.18
CA LYS A 160 9.23 14.92 23.73
C LYS A 160 9.36 14.75 25.22
N ARG A 161 8.24 14.73 25.96
CA ARG A 161 8.26 14.52 27.41
C ARG A 161 8.93 13.20 27.81
N ASN A 162 8.88 12.21 26.93
CA ASN A 162 9.44 10.88 27.14
C ASN A 162 10.68 10.62 26.26
N GLY A 163 11.08 11.56 25.39
CA GLY A 163 12.19 11.41 24.45
C GLY A 163 12.05 10.28 23.44
N ARG A 164 10.83 9.75 23.24
CA ARG A 164 10.58 8.61 22.34
C ARG A 164 9.13 8.51 21.87
N ILE A 165 8.92 7.90 20.69
CA ILE A 165 7.59 7.69 20.11
C ILE A 165 7.52 6.34 19.35
N ASP A 166 6.36 5.67 19.41
CA ASP A 166 6.00 4.63 18.44
C ASP A 166 5.55 5.32 17.15
N VAL A 167 6.41 5.33 16.14
CA VAL A 167 6.09 6.01 14.87
C VAL A 167 4.99 5.33 14.09
N VAL A 168 4.71 4.06 14.35
CA VAL A 168 3.62 3.32 13.68
C VAL A 168 2.26 3.76 14.21
N ASN A 169 1.96 3.43 15.46
CA ASN A 169 0.64 3.64 16.03
C ASN A 169 0.45 5.03 16.63
N GLY A 170 1.51 5.60 17.21
CA GLY A 170 1.49 6.93 17.83
C GLY A 170 1.66 8.10 16.86
N LEU A 171 2.00 7.83 15.58
CA LEU A 171 2.21 8.89 14.61
C LEU A 171 1.58 8.57 13.25
N PHE A 172 2.15 7.67 12.45
CA PHE A 172 1.75 7.50 11.04
C PHE A 172 0.30 7.02 10.89
N ARG A 173 -0.10 5.97 11.63
CA ARG A 173 -1.49 5.49 11.59
C ARG A 173 -2.46 6.52 12.14
N LEU A 174 -2.09 7.18 13.25
CA LEU A 174 -2.94 8.16 13.90
C LEU A 174 -3.19 9.37 13.00
N ILE A 175 -2.14 9.93 12.38
CA ILE A 175 -2.29 11.05 11.44
C ILE A 175 -3.11 10.64 10.22
N ALA A 176 -2.89 9.44 9.66
CA ALA A 176 -3.69 8.96 8.53
C ALA A 176 -5.18 8.80 8.92
N THR A 177 -5.47 8.33 10.14
CA THR A 177 -6.84 8.22 10.65
C THR A 177 -7.48 9.60 10.82
N ARG A 178 -6.79 10.55 11.41
CA ARG A 178 -7.27 11.94 11.56
C ARG A 178 -7.45 12.63 10.21
N LEU A 179 -6.63 12.30 9.22
CA LEU A 179 -6.81 12.83 7.86
C LEU A 179 -8.07 12.25 7.20
N VAL A 180 -8.44 10.99 7.46
CA VAL A 180 -9.72 10.43 7.00
C VAL A 180 -10.90 11.20 7.59
N GLU A 181 -10.86 11.54 8.86
CA GLU A 181 -11.86 12.43 9.48
C GLU A 181 -11.88 13.81 8.83
N HIS A 182 -10.73 14.48 8.81
CA HIS A 182 -10.63 15.88 8.39
C HIS A 182 -10.93 16.09 6.91
N TYR A 183 -10.41 15.21 6.05
CA TYR A 183 -10.47 15.38 4.59
C TYR A 183 -11.65 14.63 3.96
N PHE A 184 -11.90 13.38 4.37
CA PHE A 184 -13.04 12.62 3.84
C PHE A 184 -14.34 12.87 4.59
N GLY A 185 -14.29 13.47 5.78
CA GLY A 185 -15.47 13.75 6.60
C GLY A 185 -16.00 12.53 7.34
N VAL A 186 -15.17 11.52 7.58
CA VAL A 186 -15.54 10.23 8.20
C VAL A 186 -14.75 10.05 9.51
N PRO A 187 -15.21 10.61 10.64
CA PRO A 187 -14.49 10.55 11.92
C PRO A 187 -14.45 9.15 12.55
N GLY A 188 -15.45 8.31 12.26
CA GLY A 188 -15.65 7.06 13.00
C GLY A 188 -16.22 7.30 14.41
N PRO A 189 -16.46 6.22 15.18
CA PRO A 189 -16.82 6.34 16.59
C PRO A 189 -15.65 6.86 17.45
N ASP A 190 -14.46 6.40 17.15
CA ASP A 190 -13.17 6.80 17.73
C ASP A 190 -12.01 6.33 16.84
N GLU A 191 -10.79 6.86 17.07
CA GLU A 191 -9.59 6.55 16.28
C GLU A 191 -9.22 5.07 16.28
N LEU A 192 -9.33 4.39 17.43
CA LEU A 192 -8.95 2.97 17.56
C LEU A 192 -9.92 2.06 16.81
N THR A 193 -11.22 2.36 16.88
CA THR A 193 -12.25 1.65 16.13
C THR A 193 -12.06 1.81 14.64
N MET A 194 -11.76 3.02 14.16
CA MET A 194 -11.43 3.27 12.76
C MET A 194 -10.21 2.47 12.31
N MET A 195 -9.12 2.50 13.07
CA MET A 195 -7.91 1.72 12.76
C MET A 195 -8.19 0.21 12.73
N LYS A 196 -9.04 -0.30 13.66
CA LYS A 196 -9.42 -1.72 13.71
C LYS A 196 -10.25 -2.11 12.47
N TRP A 197 -11.27 -1.33 12.12
CA TRP A 197 -12.11 -1.60 10.95
C TRP A 197 -11.27 -1.64 9.68
N HIS A 198 -10.47 -0.61 9.44
CA HIS A 198 -9.64 -0.50 8.24
C HIS A 198 -8.65 -1.66 8.12
N ARG A 199 -7.89 -2.00 9.18
CA ARG A 199 -6.95 -3.12 9.15
C ARG A 199 -7.64 -4.45 8.87
N THR A 200 -8.78 -4.69 9.51
CA THR A 200 -9.48 -5.97 9.42
C THR A 200 -10.09 -6.17 8.03
N ILE A 201 -10.77 -5.16 7.50
CA ILE A 201 -11.40 -5.21 6.18
C ILE A 201 -10.32 -5.24 5.08
N PHE A 202 -9.32 -4.37 5.18
CA PHE A 202 -8.20 -4.33 4.22
C PHE A 202 -7.49 -5.68 4.13
N ARG A 203 -7.27 -6.35 5.28
CA ARG A 203 -6.64 -7.67 5.34
C ARG A 203 -7.41 -8.71 4.54
N ASP A 204 -8.74 -8.71 4.60
CA ASP A 204 -9.54 -9.66 3.81
C ASP A 204 -9.53 -9.33 2.33
N ILE A 205 -9.73 -8.07 1.96
CA ILE A 205 -9.82 -7.68 0.55
C ILE A 205 -8.49 -7.93 -0.18
N PHE A 206 -7.38 -7.45 0.37
CA PHE A 206 -6.11 -7.35 -0.36
C PHE A 206 -5.08 -8.41 0.01
N LEU A 207 -5.16 -9.01 1.19
CA LEU A 207 -4.11 -9.88 1.72
C LEU A 207 -4.58 -11.32 2.00
N ASN A 208 -5.87 -11.54 2.12
CA ASN A 208 -6.45 -12.87 2.33
C ASN A 208 -6.57 -13.64 1.01
N LEU A 209 -5.44 -13.92 0.39
CA LEU A 209 -5.39 -14.62 -0.90
C LEU A 209 -5.94 -16.05 -0.85
N ASN A 210 -6.03 -16.63 0.35
CA ASN A 210 -6.53 -17.99 0.55
C ASN A 210 -8.00 -18.08 0.89
N ASN A 211 -8.66 -16.93 1.08
CA ASN A 211 -10.00 -16.86 1.61
C ASN A 211 -10.12 -17.59 2.97
N ASP A 212 -9.19 -17.32 3.89
CA ASP A 212 -9.22 -17.85 5.27
C ASP A 212 -10.56 -17.46 5.91
N PRO A 213 -11.37 -18.43 6.39
CA PRO A 213 -12.71 -18.19 6.89
C PRO A 213 -12.74 -17.29 8.14
N GLU A 214 -11.73 -17.40 9.02
CA GLU A 214 -11.66 -16.57 10.22
C GLU A 214 -11.35 -15.11 9.89
N VAL A 215 -10.48 -14.87 8.90
CA VAL A 215 -10.22 -13.52 8.38
C VAL A 215 -11.48 -12.95 7.75
N MET A 216 -12.17 -13.74 6.92
CA MET A 216 -13.43 -13.33 6.28
C MET A 216 -14.51 -12.98 7.31
N LYS A 217 -14.70 -13.81 8.36
CA LYS A 217 -15.67 -13.60 9.42
C LYS A 217 -15.42 -12.29 10.18
N LYS A 218 -14.16 -12.05 10.57
CA LYS A 218 -13.77 -10.80 11.26
C LYS A 218 -13.97 -9.58 10.38
N ALA A 219 -13.63 -9.67 9.09
CA ALA A 219 -13.81 -8.60 8.13
C ALA A 219 -15.29 -8.27 7.90
N ALA A 220 -16.14 -9.29 7.76
CA ALA A 220 -17.58 -9.10 7.61
C ALA A 220 -18.20 -8.39 8.81
N ALA A 221 -17.84 -8.77 10.04
CA ALA A 221 -18.33 -8.10 11.25
C ALA A 221 -17.88 -6.63 11.31
N SER A 222 -16.60 -6.34 11.04
CA SER A 222 -16.09 -4.96 10.99
C SER A 222 -16.72 -4.14 9.87
N ALA A 223 -17.02 -4.77 8.72
CA ALA A 223 -17.68 -4.12 7.61
C ALA A 223 -19.15 -3.78 7.91
N GLU A 224 -19.86 -4.67 8.60
CA GLU A 224 -21.24 -4.42 9.05
C GLU A 224 -21.30 -3.22 10.00
N GLU A 225 -20.41 -3.18 11.00
CA GLU A 225 -20.30 -2.05 11.94
C GLU A 225 -19.99 -0.74 11.19
N MET A 226 -18.99 -0.76 10.29
CA MET A 226 -18.58 0.41 9.51
C MET A 226 -19.68 0.88 8.55
N ASN A 227 -20.34 -0.02 7.83
CA ASN A 227 -21.41 0.33 6.89
C ASN A 227 -22.58 0.97 7.62
N LYS A 228 -23.00 0.41 8.77
CA LYS A 228 -24.04 1.00 9.62
C LYS A 228 -23.67 2.41 10.07
N TYR A 229 -22.44 2.58 10.58
CA TYR A 229 -21.93 3.90 10.97
C TYR A 229 -21.95 4.90 9.80
N MET A 230 -21.55 4.47 8.60
CA MET A 230 -21.57 5.32 7.40
C MET A 230 -22.97 5.74 7.01
N ASP A 231 -23.96 4.83 7.07
CA ASP A 231 -25.37 5.16 6.79
C ASP A 231 -25.92 6.20 7.78
N GLU A 232 -25.62 6.02 9.08
CA GLU A 232 -26.01 6.97 10.14
C GLU A 232 -25.30 8.34 9.96
N LEU A 233 -24.02 8.34 9.56
CA LEU A 233 -23.25 9.55 9.27
C LEU A 233 -23.82 10.32 8.08
N ILE A 234 -24.13 9.62 6.99
CA ILE A 234 -24.73 10.21 5.78
C ILE A 234 -26.09 10.85 6.13
N ALA A 235 -26.95 10.14 6.83
CA ALA A 235 -28.27 10.67 7.23
C ALA A 235 -28.13 11.91 8.13
N ARG A 236 -27.24 11.88 9.11
CA ARG A 236 -26.95 13.02 9.98
C ARG A 236 -26.42 14.22 9.20
N ARG A 237 -25.45 14.01 8.31
CA ARG A 237 -24.85 15.09 7.50
C ARG A 237 -25.89 15.73 6.55
N LYS A 238 -26.80 14.93 5.99
CA LYS A 238 -27.92 15.46 5.17
C LYS A 238 -28.86 16.33 5.99
N ALA A 239 -29.17 15.94 7.22
CA ALA A 239 -29.98 16.74 8.12
C ALA A 239 -29.28 18.07 8.51
N GLU A 240 -27.98 18.05 8.79
CA GLU A 240 -27.15 19.22 9.04
C GLU A 240 -27.19 20.19 7.84
N LEU A 241 -26.97 19.69 6.63
CA LEU A 241 -27.06 20.49 5.39
C LEU A 241 -28.44 21.09 5.16
N ALA A 242 -29.53 20.32 5.40
CA ALA A 242 -30.90 20.79 5.27
C ALA A 242 -31.23 21.89 6.30
N ALA A 243 -30.56 21.88 7.46
CA ALA A 243 -30.68 22.93 8.49
C ALA A 243 -29.81 24.17 8.21
N GLY A 244 -29.07 24.18 7.10
CA GLY A 244 -28.18 25.30 6.71
C GLY A 244 -26.79 25.26 7.29
N ASP A 245 -26.36 24.18 7.95
CA ASP A 245 -24.98 23.95 8.36
C ASP A 245 -24.18 23.35 7.19
N ASP A 246 -23.68 24.24 6.34
CA ASP A 246 -22.92 23.89 5.13
C ASP A 246 -21.42 24.23 5.23
N GLY A 247 -20.95 24.64 6.42
CA GLY A 247 -19.59 25.16 6.65
C GLY A 247 -18.47 24.12 6.52
N ARG A 248 -18.78 22.83 6.41
CA ARG A 248 -17.74 21.79 6.23
C ARG A 248 -17.35 21.66 4.77
N ASP A 249 -16.04 21.56 4.54
CA ASP A 249 -15.46 21.35 3.21
C ASP A 249 -14.62 20.06 3.21
N ASP A 250 -15.32 18.92 3.33
CA ASP A 250 -14.80 17.56 3.21
C ASP A 250 -15.43 16.82 2.01
N VAL A 251 -14.82 15.69 1.62
CA VAL A 251 -15.25 14.92 0.45
C VAL A 251 -16.70 14.42 0.61
N LEU A 252 -17.09 13.96 1.80
CA LEU A 252 -18.45 13.50 2.08
C LEU A 252 -19.46 14.63 1.87
N THR A 253 -19.21 15.80 2.42
CA THR A 253 -20.08 16.98 2.27
C THR A 253 -20.20 17.43 0.82
N ARG A 254 -19.08 17.43 0.07
CA ARG A 254 -19.09 17.77 -1.36
C ARG A 254 -19.93 16.79 -2.15
N LEU A 255 -19.81 15.48 -1.91
CA LEU A 255 -20.61 14.45 -2.58
C LEU A 255 -22.10 14.56 -2.24
N LEU A 256 -22.46 14.87 -0.99
CA LEU A 256 -23.84 15.09 -0.59
C LEU A 256 -24.47 16.32 -1.26
N LYS A 257 -23.70 17.40 -1.42
CA LYS A 257 -24.15 18.58 -2.17
C LYS A 257 -24.38 18.27 -3.66
N MET A 258 -23.61 17.36 -4.24
CA MET A 258 -23.77 16.91 -5.63
C MET A 258 -25.01 16.01 -5.83
N GLN A 259 -25.62 15.45 -4.79
CA GLN A 259 -26.82 14.61 -4.93
C GLN A 259 -28.03 15.30 -5.54
N SER A 260 -28.09 16.63 -5.50
CA SER A 260 -29.15 17.40 -6.14
C SER A 260 -29.16 17.28 -7.67
N ASP A 261 -28.06 16.89 -8.29
CA ASP A 261 -27.90 16.63 -9.71
C ASP A 261 -27.80 15.12 -9.97
N PRO A 262 -28.80 14.51 -10.63
CA PRO A 262 -28.79 13.07 -10.92
C PRO A 262 -27.65 12.61 -11.84
N GLU A 263 -27.10 13.51 -12.67
CA GLU A 263 -26.00 13.17 -13.58
C GLU A 263 -24.66 13.07 -12.85
N THR A 264 -24.44 13.93 -11.86
CA THR A 264 -23.15 14.03 -11.12
C THR A 264 -23.21 13.45 -9.71
N GLY A 265 -24.39 13.26 -9.13
CA GLY A 265 -24.55 12.75 -7.77
C GLY A 265 -24.50 11.21 -7.67
N PHE A 266 -24.10 10.74 -6.50
CA PHE A 266 -24.37 9.37 -6.05
C PHE A 266 -25.65 9.32 -5.22
N ASP A 267 -26.34 8.18 -5.18
CA ASP A 267 -27.25 7.88 -4.08
C ASP A 267 -26.49 7.61 -2.77
N ASP A 268 -27.21 7.52 -1.65
CA ASP A 268 -26.58 7.30 -0.33
C ASP A 268 -25.76 5.99 -0.29
N ALA A 269 -26.24 4.93 -0.93
CA ALA A 269 -25.54 3.66 -1.05
C ALA A 269 -24.26 3.80 -1.90
N GLY A 270 -24.31 4.59 -2.97
CA GLY A 270 -23.16 4.92 -3.81
C GLY A 270 -22.09 5.71 -3.03
N ILE A 271 -22.49 6.71 -2.23
CA ILE A 271 -21.58 7.46 -1.36
C ILE A 271 -20.94 6.50 -0.35
N ARG A 272 -21.73 5.68 0.36
CA ARG A 272 -21.22 4.71 1.32
C ARG A 272 -20.17 3.79 0.69
N ARG A 273 -20.48 3.17 -0.46
CA ARG A 273 -19.55 2.25 -1.15
C ARG A 273 -18.26 2.93 -1.57
N ASN A 274 -18.37 4.07 -2.22
CA ASN A 274 -17.22 4.71 -2.84
C ASN A 274 -16.34 5.45 -1.81
N VAL A 275 -16.94 6.19 -0.87
CA VAL A 275 -16.17 6.83 0.22
C VAL A 275 -15.63 5.77 1.16
N GLY A 276 -16.49 4.85 1.65
CA GLY A 276 -16.07 3.77 2.55
C GLY A 276 -14.96 2.90 1.94
N GLY A 277 -15.13 2.49 0.66
CA GLY A 277 -14.11 1.72 -0.06
C GLY A 277 -12.80 2.48 -0.26
N THR A 278 -12.85 3.76 -0.60
CA THR A 278 -11.65 4.59 -0.83
C THR A 278 -10.84 4.77 0.45
N ILE A 279 -11.50 5.07 1.58
CA ILE A 279 -10.80 5.28 2.85
C ILE A 279 -10.18 4.00 3.42
N LEU A 280 -10.65 2.80 3.04
CA LEU A 280 -9.98 1.55 3.41
C LEU A 280 -8.52 1.50 2.94
N GLY A 281 -8.20 2.14 1.82
CA GLY A 281 -6.84 2.29 1.32
C GLY A 281 -6.02 3.36 2.03
N ALA A 282 -6.60 4.25 2.84
CA ALA A 282 -5.95 5.47 3.28
C ALA A 282 -5.07 5.31 4.54
N ILE A 283 -5.43 4.43 5.49
CA ILE A 283 -4.76 4.35 6.79
C ILE A 283 -3.58 3.37 6.76
N GLU A 284 -3.86 2.09 6.50
CA GLU A 284 -2.85 1.03 6.64
C GLU A 284 -1.73 1.12 5.61
N THR A 285 -2.06 1.45 4.36
CA THR A 285 -1.07 1.57 3.29
C THR A 285 -0.16 2.77 3.48
N THR A 286 -0.73 3.91 3.89
CA THR A 286 0.02 5.14 4.18
C THR A 286 0.96 4.94 5.37
N SER A 287 0.45 4.39 6.47
CA SER A 287 1.27 4.09 7.65
C SER A 287 2.41 3.13 7.32
N LYS A 288 2.11 2.07 6.55
CA LYS A 288 3.12 1.11 6.10
C LYS A 288 4.19 1.80 5.24
N ALA A 289 3.78 2.60 4.25
CA ALA A 289 4.70 3.33 3.38
C ALA A 289 5.59 4.30 4.19
N ALA A 290 5.01 5.11 5.07
CA ALA A 290 5.76 6.03 5.91
C ALA A 290 6.74 5.31 6.83
N THR A 291 6.30 4.22 7.47
CA THR A 291 7.16 3.41 8.35
C THR A 291 8.32 2.79 7.59
N GLN A 292 8.05 2.19 6.43
CA GLN A 292 9.08 1.54 5.61
C GLN A 292 10.07 2.54 5.05
N ALA A 293 9.61 3.71 4.58
CA ALA A 293 10.51 4.78 4.13
C ALA A 293 11.41 5.28 5.27
N PHE A 294 10.83 5.55 6.41
CA PHE A 294 11.59 6.03 7.57
C PHE A 294 12.56 4.98 8.10
N ASP A 295 12.17 3.70 8.14
CA ASP A 295 13.04 2.58 8.47
C ASP A 295 14.26 2.49 7.53
N GLN A 296 14.05 2.69 6.23
CA GLN A 296 15.14 2.69 5.25
C GLN A 296 16.12 3.85 5.46
N LEU A 297 15.64 5.02 5.89
CA LEU A 297 16.52 6.16 6.25
C LEU A 297 17.29 5.85 7.54
N LEU A 298 16.63 5.34 8.59
CA LEU A 298 17.27 4.96 9.85
C LEU A 298 18.36 3.88 9.68
N ASN A 299 18.26 3.03 8.66
CA ASN A 299 19.26 2.01 8.33
C ASN A 299 20.46 2.55 7.53
N ARG A 300 20.44 3.84 7.13
CA ARG A 300 21.48 4.49 6.30
C ARG A 300 21.87 5.84 6.90
N PRO A 301 22.80 5.86 7.88
CA PRO A 301 23.12 7.09 8.64
C PRO A 301 23.48 8.30 7.77
N GLU A 302 24.21 8.08 6.66
CA GLU A 302 24.58 9.18 5.75
C GLU A 302 23.35 9.78 5.04
N LEU A 303 22.41 8.93 4.64
CA LEU A 303 21.18 9.38 3.99
C LEU A 303 20.20 10.01 4.99
N LEU A 304 20.17 9.48 6.22
CA LEU A 304 19.42 10.09 7.31
C LEU A 304 19.90 11.53 7.55
N ARG A 305 21.22 11.75 7.56
CA ARG A 305 21.83 13.09 7.71
C ARG A 305 21.42 14.01 6.55
N VAL A 306 21.51 13.56 5.30
CA VAL A 306 21.07 14.35 4.13
C VAL A 306 19.59 14.71 4.25
N ALA A 307 18.73 13.75 4.62
CA ALA A 307 17.31 13.99 4.79
C ALA A 307 17.00 14.95 5.97
N GLN A 308 17.79 14.89 7.06
CA GLN A 308 17.69 15.84 8.17
C GLN A 308 18.09 17.25 7.76
N GLU A 309 19.20 17.42 7.06
CA GLU A 309 19.66 18.71 6.54
C GLU A 309 18.59 19.32 5.61
N ALA A 310 18.01 18.53 4.71
CA ALA A 310 16.91 18.96 3.86
C ALA A 310 15.66 19.39 4.67
N ALA A 311 15.31 18.60 5.70
CA ALA A 311 14.16 18.91 6.55
C ALA A 311 14.35 20.21 7.34
N LEU A 312 15.57 20.45 7.84
CA LEU A 312 15.92 21.70 8.57
C LEU A 312 15.97 22.92 7.65
N ALA A 313 16.41 22.73 6.40
CA ALA A 313 16.46 23.78 5.38
C ALA A 313 15.10 24.05 4.70
N ASP A 314 14.03 23.38 5.09
CA ASP A 314 12.72 23.42 4.43
C ASP A 314 12.74 23.00 2.94
N ASP A 315 13.74 22.22 2.53
CA ASP A 315 13.81 21.66 1.18
C ASP A 315 12.84 20.46 1.03
N ASP A 316 11.57 20.78 0.77
CA ASP A 316 10.51 19.78 0.59
C ASP A 316 10.79 18.84 -0.58
N GLN A 317 11.46 19.31 -1.63
CA GLN A 317 11.77 18.50 -2.81
C GLN A 317 12.81 17.44 -2.49
N LEU A 318 13.87 17.79 -1.77
CA LEU A 318 14.90 16.81 -1.38
C LEU A 318 14.36 15.82 -0.34
N VAL A 319 13.52 16.28 0.62
CA VAL A 319 12.82 15.37 1.54
C VAL A 319 11.93 14.39 0.78
N PHE A 320 11.15 14.88 -0.18
CA PHE A 320 10.35 14.02 -1.06
C PHE A 320 11.21 12.98 -1.78
N SER A 321 12.30 13.41 -2.41
CA SER A 321 13.22 12.53 -3.13
C SER A 321 13.81 11.45 -2.21
N CYS A 322 14.24 11.81 -0.99
CA CYS A 322 14.73 10.86 0.01
C CYS A 322 13.68 9.83 0.40
N VAL A 323 12.43 10.26 0.62
CA VAL A 323 11.33 9.38 1.05
C VAL A 323 10.93 8.41 -0.06
N PHE A 324 10.75 8.88 -1.29
CA PHE A 324 10.31 8.03 -2.40
C PHE A 324 11.42 7.11 -2.91
N GLU A 325 12.68 7.54 -2.84
CA GLU A 325 13.80 6.63 -3.10
C GLU A 325 13.93 5.57 -1.98
N ALA A 326 13.69 5.92 -0.72
CA ALA A 326 13.63 4.95 0.37
C ALA A 326 12.54 3.88 0.13
N LEU A 327 11.36 4.31 -0.33
CA LEU A 327 10.28 3.41 -0.71
C LEU A 327 10.64 2.49 -1.88
N ARG A 328 11.50 2.90 -2.80
CA ARG A 328 11.98 2.03 -3.88
C ARG A 328 12.72 0.81 -3.34
N PHE A 329 13.48 0.96 -2.26
CA PHE A 329 14.17 -0.16 -1.61
C PHE A 329 13.24 -1.06 -0.79
N ASN A 330 12.14 -0.53 -0.30
CA ASN A 330 11.15 -1.27 0.47
C ASN A 330 9.74 -0.69 0.21
N PRO A 331 9.14 -0.98 -0.96
CA PRO A 331 7.83 -0.45 -1.30
C PRO A 331 6.74 -1.09 -0.44
N HIS A 332 5.71 -0.32 -0.15
CA HIS A 332 4.57 -0.82 0.60
C HIS A 332 3.90 -2.02 -0.10
N ASN A 333 3.89 -2.03 -1.43
CA ASN A 333 3.38 -3.13 -2.24
C ASN A 333 4.44 -3.56 -3.28
N PRO A 334 5.18 -4.66 -3.03
CA PRO A 334 6.24 -5.11 -3.93
C PRO A 334 5.72 -5.76 -5.21
N ILE A 335 4.44 -6.14 -5.26
CA ILE A 335 3.82 -6.90 -6.36
C ILE A 335 2.37 -6.44 -6.53
N ILE A 336 1.98 -6.08 -7.75
CA ILE A 336 0.60 -5.83 -8.14
C ILE A 336 0.03 -7.08 -8.81
N ILE A 337 -1.19 -7.48 -8.42
CA ILE A 337 -1.82 -8.69 -8.94
C ILE A 337 -2.84 -8.32 -10.01
N ARG A 338 -2.85 -9.08 -11.11
CA ARG A 338 -3.84 -9.00 -12.19
C ARG A 338 -4.35 -10.40 -12.55
N HIS A 339 -5.51 -10.46 -13.14
CA HIS A 339 -6.06 -11.64 -13.79
C HIS A 339 -5.91 -11.49 -15.31
N CYS A 340 -5.37 -12.50 -15.99
CA CYS A 340 -5.29 -12.51 -17.45
C CYS A 340 -6.63 -13.01 -17.99
N ASP A 341 -7.47 -12.08 -18.45
CA ASP A 341 -8.84 -12.40 -18.90
C ASP A 341 -8.88 -13.00 -20.31
N ARG A 342 -7.91 -12.67 -21.14
CA ARG A 342 -7.68 -13.26 -22.48
C ARG A 342 -6.19 -13.56 -22.62
N SER A 343 -5.87 -14.68 -23.35
CA SER A 343 -4.45 -15.00 -23.62
C SER A 343 -3.75 -13.80 -24.27
N TYR A 344 -2.60 -13.44 -23.73
CA TYR A 344 -1.86 -12.25 -24.14
C TYR A 344 -0.39 -12.57 -24.40
N THR A 345 0.15 -12.09 -25.52
CA THR A 345 1.58 -12.22 -25.83
C THR A 345 2.32 -10.99 -25.32
N LEU A 346 2.96 -11.14 -24.16
CA LEU A 346 3.75 -10.09 -23.51
C LEU A 346 5.13 -9.94 -24.15
N ALA A 347 5.68 -8.72 -24.16
CA ALA A 347 6.99 -8.37 -24.70
C ALA A 347 7.17 -8.80 -26.19
N LYS A 348 6.11 -8.68 -26.98
CA LYS A 348 6.05 -9.13 -28.36
C LYS A 348 7.18 -8.54 -29.22
N GLY A 349 7.82 -9.40 -29.99
CA GLY A 349 8.94 -9.02 -30.88
C GLY A 349 10.29 -8.89 -30.17
N THR A 350 10.37 -9.22 -28.90
CA THR A 350 11.65 -9.28 -28.14
C THR A 350 12.06 -10.73 -27.86
N GLU A 351 13.30 -10.94 -27.44
CA GLU A 351 13.76 -12.28 -27.00
C GLU A 351 13.01 -12.80 -25.76
N ARG A 352 12.30 -11.92 -25.04
CA ARG A 352 11.50 -12.23 -23.86
C ARG A 352 10.05 -12.60 -24.19
N GLU A 353 9.66 -12.50 -25.46
CA GLU A 353 8.28 -12.75 -25.90
C GLU A 353 7.70 -14.01 -25.25
N LYS A 354 6.56 -13.86 -24.58
CA LYS A 354 5.94 -14.96 -23.85
C LYS A 354 4.43 -14.83 -23.85
N GLU A 355 3.75 -15.92 -24.20
CA GLU A 355 2.30 -16.01 -24.00
C GLU A 355 1.96 -16.22 -22.51
N ILE A 356 1.05 -15.39 -22.00
CA ILE A 356 0.38 -15.55 -20.72
C ILE A 356 -1.01 -16.13 -21.01
N PRO A 357 -1.28 -17.36 -20.59
CA PRO A 357 -2.56 -18.01 -20.87
C PRO A 357 -3.74 -17.33 -20.17
N GLN A 358 -4.90 -17.31 -20.81
CA GLN A 358 -6.17 -16.93 -20.20
C GLN A 358 -6.38 -17.65 -18.85
N GLY A 359 -6.93 -16.95 -17.86
CA GLY A 359 -7.17 -17.48 -16.52
C GLY A 359 -5.95 -17.45 -15.61
N SER A 360 -4.80 -16.94 -16.09
CA SER A 360 -3.59 -16.82 -15.27
C SER A 360 -3.72 -15.70 -14.24
N THR A 361 -3.20 -15.96 -13.02
CA THR A 361 -2.91 -14.90 -12.04
C THR A 361 -1.54 -14.34 -12.34
N VAL A 362 -1.46 -13.04 -12.60
CA VAL A 362 -0.24 -12.34 -13.01
C VAL A 362 0.28 -11.49 -11.85
N PHE A 363 1.51 -11.73 -11.47
CA PHE A 363 2.25 -10.98 -10.46
C PHE A 363 3.18 -9.98 -11.16
N ALA A 364 2.74 -8.74 -11.30
CA ALA A 364 3.55 -7.64 -11.80
C ALA A 364 4.46 -7.15 -10.66
N ALA A 365 5.74 -7.54 -10.68
CA ALA A 365 6.69 -7.31 -9.61
C ALA A 365 7.23 -5.88 -9.65
N THR A 366 6.51 -4.93 -9.08
CA THR A 366 6.87 -3.50 -9.04
C THR A 366 8.20 -3.26 -8.34
N LEU A 367 8.51 -4.01 -7.29
CA LEU A 367 9.82 -3.97 -6.63
C LEU A 367 10.95 -4.33 -7.61
N ALA A 368 10.81 -5.44 -8.37
CA ALA A 368 11.82 -5.84 -9.35
C ALA A 368 11.97 -4.81 -10.47
N ALA A 369 10.85 -4.31 -10.98
CA ALA A 369 10.80 -3.31 -12.04
C ALA A 369 11.55 -2.03 -11.65
N MET A 370 11.35 -1.53 -10.44
CA MET A 370 12.08 -0.35 -9.93
C MET A 370 13.58 -0.61 -9.65
N PHE A 371 14.07 -1.83 -9.84
CA PHE A 371 15.49 -2.20 -9.83
C PHE A 371 16.00 -2.65 -11.20
N ASP A 372 15.21 -2.47 -12.26
CA ASP A 372 15.65 -2.75 -13.63
C ASP A 372 16.72 -1.73 -14.08
N PRO A 373 17.96 -2.16 -14.38
CA PRO A 373 19.04 -1.25 -14.74
C PRO A 373 18.80 -0.50 -16.07
N GLU A 374 17.93 -1.02 -16.94
CA GLU A 374 17.55 -0.34 -18.18
C GLU A 374 16.75 0.93 -17.89
N GLU A 375 15.97 0.96 -16.82
CA GLU A 375 15.14 2.11 -16.45
C GLU A 375 15.68 2.89 -15.24
N PHE A 376 16.37 2.21 -14.32
CA PHE A 376 16.99 2.76 -13.11
C PHE A 376 18.51 2.52 -13.15
N PRO A 377 19.30 3.36 -13.82
CA PRO A 377 20.75 3.21 -13.84
C PRO A 377 21.33 3.17 -12.42
N SER A 378 22.30 2.28 -12.18
CA SER A 378 22.85 1.99 -10.84
C SER A 378 21.73 1.69 -9.81
N PRO A 379 20.91 0.65 -10.02
CA PRO A 379 19.67 0.47 -9.25
C PRO A 379 19.92 0.18 -7.76
N ASN A 380 21.12 -0.28 -7.41
CA ASN A 380 21.51 -0.55 -6.02
C ASN A 380 21.98 0.70 -5.27
N ASP A 381 22.26 1.80 -5.97
CA ASP A 381 22.62 3.08 -5.35
C ASP A 381 21.34 3.81 -4.92
N PHE A 382 21.37 4.39 -3.72
CA PHE A 382 20.34 5.31 -3.27
C PHE A 382 20.60 6.69 -3.89
N ARG A 383 19.69 7.15 -4.72
CA ARG A 383 19.83 8.39 -5.49
C ARG A 383 18.61 9.27 -5.36
N THR A 384 18.80 10.53 -4.99
CA THR A 384 17.72 11.52 -4.81
C THR A 384 17.43 12.34 -6.08
N ASP A 385 18.20 12.12 -7.14
CA ASP A 385 18.10 12.81 -8.42
C ASP A 385 17.32 12.01 -9.49
N ARG A 386 16.70 10.88 -9.13
CA ARG A 386 15.90 10.09 -10.06
C ARG A 386 14.61 10.83 -10.41
N PRO A 387 14.16 10.77 -11.68
CA PRO A 387 12.89 11.35 -12.07
C PRO A 387 11.71 10.72 -11.32
N ALA A 388 10.90 11.53 -10.65
CA ALA A 388 9.76 11.05 -9.85
C ALA A 388 8.74 10.24 -10.67
N GLY A 389 8.55 10.57 -11.95
CA GLY A 389 7.63 9.86 -12.85
C GLY A 389 8.06 8.44 -13.25
N LYS A 390 9.27 8.00 -12.85
CA LYS A 390 9.73 6.62 -13.05
C LYS A 390 9.29 5.68 -11.95
N TYR A 391 8.99 6.19 -10.77
CA TYR A 391 8.51 5.36 -9.67
C TYR A 391 7.08 4.87 -9.93
N ILE A 392 6.86 3.58 -9.69
CA ILE A 392 5.54 2.94 -9.80
C ILE A 392 5.00 2.51 -8.43
N HIS A 393 5.30 3.31 -7.40
CA HIS A 393 4.78 3.10 -6.04
C HIS A 393 3.27 3.11 -5.95
N PHE A 394 2.64 3.89 -6.82
CA PHE A 394 1.19 4.06 -6.90
C PHE A 394 0.53 3.21 -7.99
N GLY A 395 1.27 2.25 -8.55
CA GLY A 395 0.82 1.50 -9.70
C GLY A 395 0.97 2.29 -11.01
N TYR A 396 0.22 1.86 -12.04
CA TYR A 396 0.23 2.49 -13.35
C TYR A 396 -1.08 2.23 -14.10
N GLY A 397 -1.42 3.08 -15.07
CA GLY A 397 -2.59 2.92 -15.95
C GLY A 397 -3.92 3.17 -15.24
N LEU A 398 -4.97 2.43 -15.64
CA LEU A 398 -6.35 2.62 -15.19
C LEU A 398 -6.48 2.60 -13.66
N HIS A 399 -5.78 1.66 -13.01
CA HIS A 399 -5.83 1.44 -11.57
C HIS A 399 -4.68 2.10 -10.81
N THR A 400 -4.11 3.20 -11.32
CA THR A 400 -3.23 4.07 -10.54
C THR A 400 -3.94 4.50 -9.26
N CYS A 401 -3.20 4.53 -8.16
CA CYS A 401 -3.73 4.84 -6.83
C CYS A 401 -4.53 6.14 -6.82
N PHE A 402 -5.78 6.07 -6.40
CA PHE A 402 -6.65 7.23 -6.31
C PHE A 402 -6.18 8.25 -5.25
N GLY A 403 -5.48 7.77 -4.22
CA GLY A 403 -4.94 8.57 -3.13
C GLY A 403 -3.49 9.07 -3.35
N GLU A 404 -2.95 9.02 -4.56
CA GLU A 404 -1.58 9.46 -4.84
C GLU A 404 -1.33 10.90 -4.37
N TYR A 405 -2.23 11.85 -4.73
CA TYR A 405 -2.12 13.27 -4.36
C TYR A 405 -2.09 13.49 -2.83
N LEU A 406 -2.78 12.64 -2.06
CA LEU A 406 -2.72 12.65 -0.60
C LEU A 406 -1.35 12.19 -0.10
N ASN A 407 -0.86 11.07 -0.63
CA ASN A 407 0.33 10.41 -0.14
C ASN A 407 1.61 11.16 -0.48
N VAL A 408 1.66 11.85 -1.63
CA VAL A 408 2.78 12.75 -1.97
C VAL A 408 2.86 13.98 -1.07
N ALA A 409 1.76 14.31 -0.38
CA ALA A 409 1.72 15.37 0.61
C ALA A 409 2.00 14.87 2.04
N GLN A 410 1.28 13.80 2.47
CA GLN A 410 1.29 13.40 3.88
C GLN A 410 2.53 12.59 4.27
N VAL A 411 2.99 11.65 3.44
CA VAL A 411 4.11 10.77 3.81
C VAL A 411 5.41 11.57 4.02
N PRO A 412 5.87 12.38 3.05
CA PRO A 412 7.03 13.26 3.28
C PRO A 412 6.78 14.30 4.38
N GLY A 413 5.55 14.82 4.48
CA GLY A 413 5.18 15.85 5.46
C GLY A 413 5.38 15.39 6.90
N VAL A 414 4.92 14.18 7.24
CA VAL A 414 5.12 13.60 8.59
C VAL A 414 6.58 13.24 8.83
N ILE A 415 7.24 12.58 7.86
CA ILE A 415 8.65 12.19 7.99
C ILE A 415 9.54 13.43 8.18
N LYS A 416 9.28 14.53 7.47
CA LYS A 416 10.00 15.81 7.65
C LYS A 416 9.97 16.29 9.10
N ARG A 417 8.83 16.17 9.79
CA ARG A 417 8.70 16.59 11.20
C ARG A 417 9.53 15.73 12.15
N LEU A 418 9.59 14.41 11.89
CA LEU A 418 10.49 13.52 12.62
C LEU A 418 11.95 13.84 12.37
N LEU A 419 12.35 14.08 11.12
CA LEU A 419 13.72 14.37 10.73
C LEU A 419 14.25 15.66 11.38
N ARG A 420 13.39 16.60 11.73
CA ARG A 420 13.75 17.83 12.47
C ARG A 420 14.12 17.62 13.93
N GLN A 421 13.84 16.41 14.48
CA GLN A 421 14.17 16.14 15.88
C GLN A 421 15.66 15.87 16.02
N GLN A 422 16.29 16.49 17.02
CA GLN A 422 17.71 16.28 17.30
C GLN A 422 17.94 14.85 17.81
N GLY A 423 19.03 14.24 17.38
CA GLY A 423 19.42 12.91 17.82
C GLY A 423 18.45 11.80 17.46
N ILE A 424 17.58 11.98 16.44
CA ILE A 424 16.62 10.98 16.01
C ILE A 424 17.33 9.65 15.67
N ARG A 425 16.92 8.57 16.32
CA ARG A 425 17.51 7.24 16.20
C ARG A 425 16.51 6.16 16.60
N ARG A 426 16.83 4.92 16.29
CA ARG A 426 16.07 3.79 16.86
C ARG A 426 16.21 3.78 18.39
N ALA A 427 15.16 3.40 19.09
CA ALA A 427 15.30 3.06 20.51
C ALA A 427 16.26 1.90 20.69
N SER A 428 16.88 1.78 21.86
CA SER A 428 17.78 0.68 22.18
C SER A 428 17.05 -0.66 22.33
N GLY A 429 17.74 -1.76 22.01
CA GLY A 429 17.21 -3.11 22.19
C GLY A 429 16.09 -3.48 21.20
N GLU A 430 15.21 -4.39 21.61
CA GLU A 430 14.12 -4.92 20.78
C GLU A 430 13.06 -3.87 20.41
N GLU A 431 12.89 -2.84 21.22
CA GLU A 431 11.89 -1.79 20.97
C GLU A 431 12.22 -0.99 19.70
N GLY A 432 13.50 -0.79 19.39
CA GLY A 432 13.96 -0.14 18.18
C GLY A 432 13.93 -1.02 16.93
N GLN A 433 13.58 -2.30 17.06
CA GLN A 433 13.36 -3.18 15.92
C GLN A 433 11.93 -3.06 15.44
N MET A 434 11.76 -3.04 14.11
CA MET A 434 10.43 -3.02 13.52
C MET A 434 9.71 -4.36 13.75
N ARG A 435 8.54 -4.31 14.40
CA ARG A 435 7.65 -5.46 14.57
C ARG A 435 6.58 -5.43 13.51
N PHE A 436 6.08 -6.62 13.15
CA PHE A 436 5.04 -6.79 12.15
C PHE A 436 3.85 -7.58 12.69
N ASP A 437 2.65 -7.21 12.24
CA ASP A 437 1.42 -8.03 12.27
C ASP A 437 1.10 -8.46 10.83
N GLY A 438 1.51 -9.68 10.48
CA GLY A 438 1.50 -10.11 9.08
C GLY A 438 2.37 -9.18 8.23
N PRO A 439 1.83 -8.61 7.13
CA PRO A 439 2.60 -7.71 6.25
C PRO A 439 2.61 -6.24 6.71
N PHE A 440 1.97 -5.91 7.84
CA PHE A 440 1.91 -4.55 8.34
C PHE A 440 2.95 -4.31 9.42
N PRO A 441 3.68 -3.19 9.39
CA PRO A 441 4.37 -2.70 10.57
C PRO A 441 3.37 -2.54 11.72
N ASP A 442 3.76 -3.05 12.88
CA ASP A 442 2.95 -3.01 14.10
C ASP A 442 3.56 -2.10 15.16
N ARG A 443 4.90 -2.03 15.22
CA ARG A 443 5.60 -1.15 16.15
C ARG A 443 7.01 -0.84 15.66
N LEU A 444 7.41 0.41 15.82
CA LEU A 444 8.79 0.88 15.68
C LEU A 444 8.98 2.07 16.64
N ILE A 445 9.72 1.86 17.72
CA ILE A 445 10.04 2.94 18.64
C ILE A 445 11.29 3.67 18.17
N VAL A 446 11.19 4.97 18.05
CA VAL A 446 12.32 5.87 17.84
C VAL A 446 12.52 6.78 19.05
N ALA A 447 13.76 7.19 19.29
CA ALA A 447 14.16 8.10 20.35
C ALA A 447 14.78 9.36 19.72
N PHE A 448 14.71 10.46 20.43
CA PHE A 448 15.32 11.73 20.08
C PHE A 448 15.74 12.46 21.37
N ASP A 449 16.59 13.45 21.24
CA ASP A 449 17.05 14.22 22.38
C ASP A 449 15.95 15.20 22.85
N VAL A 450 15.86 15.43 24.17
CA VAL A 450 14.84 16.27 24.84
C VAL A 450 15.41 17.62 25.15
#